data_659046941db359aeac54360c12d19c6f
#
_entry.id   659046941db359aeac54360c12d19c6f
#
_cell.length_a   1.000
_cell.length_b   1.000
_cell.length_c   1.000
_cell.angle_alpha   90.00
_cell.angle_beta   90.00
_cell.angle_gamma   90.00
#
_symmetry.space_group_name_H-M   'P 1'
#
loop_
_entity.id
_entity.type
_entity.pdbx_description
1 polymer ?
#
loop_
_entity_poly.entity_id
_entity_poly.type
_entity_poly.pdbx_seq_one_letter_code
_entity_poly.pdbx_strand_id
1 'polypeptide(L)'
;SMVYQHFSLCDTLTAAENVWLGLDKSLTLAEVSARIVKVATEYGLAVEPQRPVHTLSVGERQRVEIVRALLTDPKLLILDEPTSVLTPQAVEKLFVTLRQLADEGCSILYISHKLDEIRSLCHHCTVLRGGKVTGEVDPTQETNASLSRLMIGAEPPQLQHIQAKLGATVLEVKGLSVPKQDPFGTTLTDIGF
;
A
#
# COMPACT_ATOMS: atom_id res chain seq x y z
N SER A 1 -0.50 16.15 -2.39
CA SER A 1 -0.90 15.03 -3.26
C SER A 1 -1.71 14.00 -2.52
N MET A 2 -2.50 13.21 -3.26
CA MET A 2 -3.33 12.15 -2.68
C MET A 2 -3.20 10.87 -3.49
N VAL A 3 -3.07 9.75 -2.78
CA VAL A 3 -3.13 8.38 -3.32
C VAL A 3 -4.45 7.78 -2.84
N TYR A 4 -5.31 7.43 -3.77
CA TYR A 4 -6.65 6.92 -3.52
C TYR A 4 -6.65 5.41 -3.28
N GLN A 5 -7.68 4.91 -2.59
CA GLN A 5 -7.93 3.49 -2.38
C GLN A 5 -8.11 2.74 -3.71
N HIS A 6 -8.80 3.37 -4.68
CA HIS A 6 -8.94 2.85 -6.03
C HIS A 6 -7.98 3.58 -6.97
N PHE A 7 -7.22 2.81 -7.75
CA PHE A 7 -6.25 3.39 -8.69
C PHE A 7 -6.90 4.33 -9.69
N SER A 8 -6.28 5.48 -9.88
CA SER A 8 -6.67 6.44 -10.91
C SER A 8 -5.75 6.34 -12.15
N LEU A 9 -5.36 5.11 -12.49
CA LEU A 9 -4.49 4.81 -13.62
C LEU A 9 -5.31 4.36 -14.83
N CYS A 10 -4.90 4.84 -16.03
CA CYS A 10 -5.41 4.36 -17.30
C CYS A 10 -4.72 3.06 -17.68
N ASP A 11 -5.45 1.96 -17.76
CA ASP A 11 -4.92 0.61 -18.00
C ASP A 11 -4.22 0.47 -19.37
N THR A 12 -4.65 1.22 -20.37
CA THR A 12 -4.10 1.18 -21.74
C THR A 12 -2.79 1.94 -21.90
N LEU A 13 -2.44 2.78 -20.94
CA LEU A 13 -1.22 3.60 -20.96
C LEU A 13 -0.09 2.91 -20.17
N THR A 14 1.14 3.31 -20.45
CA THR A 14 2.31 2.94 -19.66
C THR A 14 2.32 3.66 -18.31
N ALA A 15 3.15 3.21 -17.38
CA ALA A 15 3.36 3.89 -16.10
C ALA A 15 3.85 5.34 -16.30
N ALA A 16 4.79 5.55 -17.24
CA ALA A 16 5.30 6.89 -17.56
C ALA A 16 4.24 7.82 -18.14
N GLU A 17 3.39 7.33 -19.05
CA GLU A 17 2.29 8.11 -19.62
C GLU A 17 1.26 8.49 -18.55
N ASN A 18 0.90 7.57 -17.66
CA ASN A 18 0.00 7.85 -16.53
C ASN A 18 0.56 8.94 -15.60
N VAL A 19 1.85 8.87 -15.30
CA VAL A 19 2.53 9.91 -14.50
C VAL A 19 2.54 11.24 -15.26
N TRP A 20 2.88 11.21 -16.55
CA TRP A 20 2.95 12.41 -17.39
C TRP A 20 1.61 13.16 -17.50
N LEU A 21 0.48 12.44 -17.41
CA LEU A 21 -0.86 13.09 -17.42
C LEU A 21 -1.01 14.12 -16.29
N GLY A 22 -0.38 13.90 -15.15
CA GLY A 22 -0.46 14.77 -13.97
C GLY A 22 0.65 15.82 -13.85
N LEU A 23 1.63 15.82 -14.76
CA LEU A 23 2.79 16.71 -14.73
C LEU A 23 2.69 17.84 -15.76
N ASP A 24 3.65 18.78 -15.71
CA ASP A 24 3.77 19.86 -16.69
C ASP A 24 3.98 19.29 -18.09
N LYS A 25 3.18 19.78 -19.04
CA LYS A 25 3.20 19.31 -20.45
C LYS A 25 4.43 19.77 -21.23
N SER A 26 5.28 20.63 -20.68
CA SER A 26 6.58 20.96 -21.23
C SER A 26 7.59 19.82 -21.16
N LEU A 27 7.35 18.84 -20.26
CA LEU A 27 8.22 17.67 -20.07
C LEU A 27 7.97 16.63 -21.17
N THR A 28 9.03 16.10 -21.70
CA THR A 28 8.98 14.94 -22.60
C THR A 28 8.76 13.65 -21.83
N LEU A 29 8.23 12.63 -22.47
CA LEU A 29 8.02 11.31 -21.84
C LEU A 29 9.36 10.67 -21.39
N ALA A 30 10.45 10.94 -22.10
CA ALA A 30 11.77 10.47 -21.71
C ALA A 30 12.26 11.12 -20.41
N GLU A 31 12.04 12.42 -20.23
CA GLU A 31 12.37 13.13 -18.99
C GLU A 31 11.51 12.64 -17.82
N VAL A 32 10.23 12.40 -18.05
CA VAL A 32 9.33 11.83 -17.04
C VAL A 32 9.79 10.43 -16.63
N SER A 33 10.15 9.58 -17.60
CA SER A 33 10.68 8.24 -17.33
C SER A 33 11.96 8.30 -16.48
N ALA A 34 12.88 9.21 -16.80
CA ALA A 34 14.09 9.41 -16.00
C ALA A 34 13.80 9.87 -14.56
N ARG A 35 12.83 10.77 -14.38
CA ARG A 35 12.38 11.22 -13.04
C ARG A 35 11.73 10.07 -12.24
N ILE A 36 10.91 9.25 -12.89
CA ILE A 36 10.32 8.05 -12.26
C ILE A 36 11.42 7.13 -11.74
N VAL A 37 12.40 6.79 -12.58
CA VAL A 37 13.51 5.91 -12.19
C VAL A 37 14.31 6.50 -11.01
N LYS A 38 14.59 7.81 -11.04
CA LYS A 38 15.27 8.49 -9.95
C LYS A 38 14.52 8.36 -8.64
N VAL A 39 13.25 8.78 -8.59
CA VAL A 39 12.40 8.74 -7.39
C VAL A 39 12.18 7.29 -6.94
N ALA A 40 11.92 6.38 -7.88
CA ALA A 40 11.74 4.96 -7.57
C ALA A 40 12.99 4.34 -6.91
N THR A 41 14.18 4.74 -7.35
CA THR A 41 15.45 4.28 -6.76
C THR A 41 15.67 4.88 -5.37
N GLU A 42 15.44 6.18 -5.23
CA GLU A 42 15.64 6.95 -3.99
C GLU A 42 14.78 6.39 -2.83
N TYR A 43 13.53 6.03 -3.13
CA TYR A 43 12.57 5.55 -2.14
C TYR A 43 12.38 4.02 -2.15
N GLY A 44 13.18 3.27 -2.91
CA GLY A 44 13.09 1.81 -2.97
C GLY A 44 11.79 1.27 -3.56
N LEU A 45 11.12 2.07 -4.38
CA LEU A 45 9.85 1.76 -5.05
C LEU A 45 10.11 1.32 -6.50
N ALA A 46 10.34 0.03 -6.76
CA ALA A 46 10.62 -0.45 -8.10
C ALA A 46 9.44 -0.20 -9.05
N VAL A 47 9.61 0.70 -10.03
CA VAL A 47 8.65 1.01 -11.10
C VAL A 47 9.38 0.97 -12.44
N GLU A 48 8.80 0.25 -13.41
CA GLU A 48 9.27 0.22 -14.78
C GLU A 48 8.43 1.20 -15.65
N PRO A 49 9.00 2.33 -16.09
CA PRO A 49 8.24 3.40 -16.71
C PRO A 49 7.51 3.02 -18.00
N GLN A 50 8.12 2.14 -18.80
CA GLN A 50 7.60 1.78 -20.12
C GLN A 50 6.56 0.64 -20.09
N ARG A 51 6.32 0.06 -18.92
CA ARG A 51 5.44 -1.08 -18.78
C ARG A 51 3.97 -0.64 -18.80
N PRO A 52 3.11 -1.24 -19.65
CA PRO A 52 1.68 -0.94 -19.70
C PRO A 52 0.99 -1.30 -18.37
N VAL A 53 0.11 -0.42 -17.89
CA VAL A 53 -0.52 -0.57 -16.56
C VAL A 53 -1.35 -1.84 -16.44
N HIS A 54 -2.02 -2.29 -17.52
CA HIS A 54 -2.80 -3.55 -17.48
C HIS A 54 -1.95 -4.79 -17.20
N THR A 55 -0.62 -4.73 -17.43
CA THR A 55 0.31 -5.85 -17.15
C THR A 55 0.88 -5.81 -15.73
N LEU A 56 0.61 -4.74 -14.98
CA LEU A 56 1.11 -4.55 -13.62
C LEU A 56 0.24 -5.31 -12.63
N SER A 57 0.88 -5.97 -11.67
CA SER A 57 0.21 -6.46 -10.47
C SER A 57 -0.36 -5.28 -9.67
N VAL A 58 -1.31 -5.58 -8.78
CA VAL A 58 -1.96 -4.58 -7.93
C VAL A 58 -0.93 -3.80 -7.08
N GLY A 59 0.07 -4.49 -6.53
CA GLY A 59 1.16 -3.87 -5.77
C GLY A 59 2.08 -2.99 -6.63
N GLU A 60 2.29 -3.32 -7.91
CA GLU A 60 3.04 -2.47 -8.85
C GLU A 60 2.25 -1.21 -9.20
N ARG A 61 0.95 -1.33 -9.43
CA ARG A 61 0.05 -0.16 -9.63
C ARG A 61 0.10 0.79 -8.44
N GLN A 62 0.08 0.26 -7.22
CA GLN A 62 0.22 1.06 -6.00
C GLN A 62 1.53 1.86 -5.99
N ARG A 63 2.65 1.23 -6.38
CA ARG A 63 3.94 1.92 -6.45
C ARG A 63 3.94 3.03 -7.51
N VAL A 64 3.30 2.82 -8.66
CA VAL A 64 3.14 3.87 -9.70
C VAL A 64 2.38 5.07 -9.14
N GLU A 65 1.27 4.85 -8.41
CA GLU A 65 0.49 5.91 -7.76
C GLU A 65 1.31 6.71 -6.74
N ILE A 66 2.08 6.00 -5.91
CA ILE A 66 2.94 6.65 -4.91
C ILE A 66 4.03 7.46 -5.60
N VAL A 67 4.75 6.89 -6.58
CA VAL A 67 5.80 7.61 -7.32
C VAL A 67 5.22 8.82 -8.06
N ARG A 68 4.01 8.70 -8.64
CA ARG A 68 3.31 9.84 -9.25
C ARG A 68 3.06 10.96 -8.24
N ALA A 69 2.62 10.62 -7.03
CA ALA A 69 2.40 11.59 -5.97
C ALA A 69 3.71 12.25 -5.51
N LEU A 70 4.80 11.49 -5.38
CA LEU A 70 6.11 11.98 -4.96
C LEU A 70 6.75 12.93 -5.97
N LEU A 71 6.54 12.70 -7.26
CA LEU A 71 7.06 13.57 -8.33
C LEU A 71 6.49 15.00 -8.31
N THR A 72 5.46 15.27 -7.52
CA THR A 72 4.92 16.62 -7.30
C THR A 72 5.58 17.36 -6.12
N ASP A 73 6.59 16.76 -5.47
CA ASP A 73 7.24 17.30 -4.27
C ASP A 73 6.22 17.76 -3.19
N PRO A 74 5.39 16.84 -2.68
CA PRO A 74 4.27 17.20 -1.85
C PRO A 74 4.70 17.61 -0.44
N LYS A 75 4.23 18.74 0.06
CA LYS A 75 4.30 19.11 1.48
C LYS A 75 3.30 18.34 2.35
N LEU A 76 2.22 17.85 1.74
CA LEU A 76 1.22 16.99 2.35
C LEU A 76 0.91 15.83 1.41
N LEU A 77 1.11 14.61 1.91
CA LEU A 77 0.76 13.36 1.22
C LEU A 77 -0.42 12.72 1.96
N ILE A 78 -1.53 12.53 1.26
CA ILE A 78 -2.72 11.84 1.78
C ILE A 78 -2.74 10.44 1.17
N LEU A 79 -2.87 9.43 2.02
CA LEU A 79 -2.89 8.02 1.64
C LEU A 79 -4.19 7.39 2.15
N ASP A 80 -5.02 6.91 1.23
CA ASP A 80 -6.30 6.27 1.55
C ASP A 80 -6.19 4.76 1.38
N GLU A 81 -6.17 4.02 2.51
CA GLU A 81 -6.03 2.56 2.58
C GLU A 81 -4.87 1.99 1.73
N PRO A 82 -3.64 2.57 1.77
CA PRO A 82 -2.59 2.28 0.79
C PRO A 82 -2.03 0.85 0.88
N THR A 83 -2.34 0.12 1.93
CA THR A 83 -1.83 -1.24 2.19
C THR A 83 -2.85 -2.33 1.95
N SER A 84 -4.08 -1.99 1.54
CA SER A 84 -5.19 -2.95 1.41
C SER A 84 -4.89 -4.12 0.45
N VAL A 85 -4.00 -3.89 -0.52
CA VAL A 85 -3.66 -4.82 -1.60
C VAL A 85 -2.18 -5.21 -1.61
N LEU A 86 -1.42 -4.84 -0.59
CA LEU A 86 0.01 -5.11 -0.49
C LEU A 86 0.29 -6.37 0.33
N THR A 87 1.39 -7.06 -0.03
CA THR A 87 1.95 -8.11 0.81
C THR A 87 2.60 -7.50 2.06
N PRO A 88 2.75 -8.25 3.17
CA PRO A 88 3.42 -7.74 4.38
C PRO A 88 4.80 -7.13 4.10
N GLN A 89 5.59 -7.76 3.24
CA GLN A 89 6.91 -7.27 2.87
C GLN A 89 6.86 -5.94 2.10
N ALA A 90 5.81 -5.76 1.27
CA ALA A 90 5.61 -4.49 0.55
C ALA A 90 5.12 -3.38 1.50
N VAL A 91 4.33 -3.72 2.52
CA VAL A 91 3.90 -2.78 3.58
C VAL A 91 5.11 -2.26 4.36
N GLU A 92 6.02 -3.14 4.77
CA GLU A 92 7.25 -2.74 5.48
C GLU A 92 8.09 -1.75 4.66
N LYS A 93 8.28 -2.04 3.37
CA LYS A 93 9.01 -1.13 2.46
C LYS A 93 8.31 0.22 2.33
N LEU A 94 6.98 0.21 2.17
CA LEU A 94 6.20 1.45 2.15
C LEU A 94 6.39 2.26 3.43
N PHE A 95 6.38 1.62 4.60
CA PHE A 95 6.55 2.32 5.87
C PHE A 95 7.94 2.93 6.02
N VAL A 96 8.99 2.27 5.53
CA VAL A 96 10.34 2.86 5.45
C VAL A 96 10.31 4.13 4.61
N THR A 97 9.70 4.07 3.42
CA THR A 97 9.55 5.23 2.53
C THR A 97 8.78 6.37 3.19
N LEU A 98 7.65 6.07 3.87
CA LEU A 98 6.84 7.10 4.52
C LEU A 98 7.57 7.77 5.69
N ARG A 99 8.35 7.01 6.47
CA ARG A 99 9.19 7.60 7.53
C ARG A 99 10.26 8.51 6.95
N GLN A 100 10.94 8.08 5.89
CA GLN A 100 11.93 8.91 5.20
C GLN A 100 11.31 10.24 4.72
N LEU A 101 10.14 10.18 4.08
CA LEU A 101 9.42 11.38 3.64
C LEU A 101 9.03 12.31 4.80
N ALA A 102 8.60 11.75 5.92
CA ALA A 102 8.28 12.53 7.11
C ALA A 102 9.53 13.22 7.69
N ASP A 103 10.66 12.53 7.74
CA ASP A 103 11.96 13.07 8.16
C ASP A 103 12.45 14.18 7.22
N GLU A 104 12.13 14.11 5.94
CA GLU A 104 12.39 15.15 4.92
C GLU A 104 11.41 16.34 5.01
N GLY A 105 10.43 16.29 5.93
CA GLY A 105 9.49 17.39 6.21
C GLY A 105 8.15 17.30 5.49
N CYS A 106 7.83 16.18 4.84
CA CYS A 106 6.50 15.95 4.29
C CYS A 106 5.51 15.55 5.40
N SER A 107 4.41 16.26 5.51
CA SER A 107 3.31 15.86 6.38
C SER A 107 2.52 14.72 5.75
N ILE A 108 2.20 13.67 6.52
CA ILE A 108 1.49 12.50 6.01
C ILE A 108 0.15 12.35 6.73
N LEU A 109 -0.93 12.32 5.97
CA LEU A 109 -2.26 11.94 6.44
C LEU A 109 -2.54 10.50 5.97
N TYR A 110 -2.51 9.57 6.93
CA TYR A 110 -2.65 8.14 6.67
C TYR A 110 -4.03 7.67 7.11
N ILE A 111 -4.86 7.21 6.17
CA ILE A 111 -6.21 6.69 6.44
C ILE A 111 -6.16 5.18 6.37
N SER A 112 -6.54 4.51 7.46
CA SER A 112 -6.57 3.05 7.54
C SER A 112 -7.50 2.58 8.65
N HIS A 113 -7.96 1.34 8.54
CA HIS A 113 -8.66 0.61 9.60
C HIS A 113 -7.78 -0.46 10.27
N LYS A 114 -6.51 -0.60 9.82
CA LYS A 114 -5.55 -1.59 10.33
C LYS A 114 -4.79 -1.01 11.53
N LEU A 115 -5.19 -1.40 12.71
CA LEU A 115 -4.71 -0.80 13.97
C LEU A 115 -3.20 -0.97 14.20
N ASP A 116 -2.63 -2.12 13.80
CA ASP A 116 -1.19 -2.36 13.93
C ASP A 116 -0.37 -1.40 13.05
N GLU A 117 -0.87 -1.07 11.86
CA GLU A 117 -0.24 -0.09 10.96
C GLU A 117 -0.26 1.31 11.59
N ILE A 118 -1.42 1.74 12.10
CA ILE A 118 -1.60 3.04 12.76
C ILE A 118 -0.65 3.16 13.95
N ARG A 119 -0.58 2.13 14.80
CA ARG A 119 0.29 2.12 15.98
C ARG A 119 1.78 2.12 15.66
N SER A 120 2.17 1.52 14.53
CA SER A 120 3.58 1.43 14.14
C SER A 120 4.08 2.64 13.36
N LEU A 121 3.18 3.39 12.70
CA LEU A 121 3.54 4.44 11.74
C LEU A 121 3.18 5.84 12.24
N CYS A 122 2.01 6.01 12.89
CA CYS A 122 1.44 7.31 13.15
C CYS A 122 1.84 7.88 14.52
N HIS A 123 2.04 9.20 14.60
CA HIS A 123 2.30 9.94 15.84
C HIS A 123 1.01 10.39 16.53
N HIS A 124 -0.06 10.57 15.76
CA HIS A 124 -1.37 11.01 16.23
C HIS A 124 -2.46 10.29 15.46
N CYS A 125 -3.55 9.95 16.14
CA CYS A 125 -4.68 9.26 15.54
C CYS A 125 -5.98 9.94 15.92
N THR A 126 -6.76 10.33 14.89
CA THR A 126 -8.14 10.80 15.05
C THR A 126 -9.08 9.69 14.59
N VAL A 127 -9.92 9.21 15.49
CA VAL A 127 -10.87 8.13 15.21
C VAL A 127 -12.22 8.70 14.80
N LEU A 128 -12.72 8.24 13.64
CA LEU A 128 -14.02 8.63 13.10
C LEU A 128 -15.03 7.48 13.19
N ARG A 129 -16.24 7.78 13.63
CA ARG A 129 -17.36 6.85 13.63
C ARG A 129 -18.67 7.57 13.34
N GLY A 130 -19.42 7.09 12.32
CA GLY A 130 -20.68 7.71 11.93
C GLY A 130 -20.57 9.19 11.57
N GLY A 131 -19.46 9.60 10.95
CA GLY A 131 -19.20 10.98 10.55
C GLY A 131 -18.82 11.93 11.69
N LYS A 132 -18.50 11.39 12.89
CA LYS A 132 -18.09 12.20 14.06
C LYS A 132 -16.74 11.70 14.58
N VAL A 133 -15.95 12.64 15.14
CA VAL A 133 -14.75 12.32 15.91
C VAL A 133 -15.18 11.65 17.22
N THR A 134 -14.68 10.46 17.47
CA THR A 134 -14.94 9.69 18.70
C THR A 134 -13.74 9.61 19.63
N GLY A 135 -12.57 10.00 19.17
CA GLY A 135 -11.35 10.08 19.96
C GLY A 135 -10.19 10.68 19.17
N GLU A 136 -9.30 11.33 19.91
CA GLU A 136 -7.99 11.78 19.44
C GLU A 136 -6.95 11.26 20.42
N VAL A 137 -6.01 10.46 19.95
CA VAL A 137 -5.09 9.71 20.81
C VAL A 137 -3.69 9.63 20.20
N ASP A 138 -2.70 9.39 21.06
CA ASP A 138 -1.38 8.90 20.65
C ASP A 138 -1.48 7.38 20.46
N PRO A 139 -1.40 6.86 19.23
CA PRO A 139 -1.59 5.44 18.97
C PRO A 139 -0.48 4.57 19.56
N THR A 140 0.68 5.13 19.88
CA THR A 140 1.78 4.39 20.50
C THR A 140 1.48 4.02 21.97
N GLN A 141 0.60 4.77 22.64
CA GLN A 141 0.16 4.54 24.02
C GLN A 141 -1.12 3.68 24.08
N GLU A 142 -1.74 3.40 22.95
CA GLU A 142 -2.98 2.67 22.85
C GLU A 142 -2.78 1.18 22.53
N THR A 143 -3.77 0.37 22.88
CA THR A 143 -3.87 -1.03 22.47
C THR A 143 -4.81 -1.18 21.28
N ASN A 144 -4.73 -2.30 20.55
CA ASN A 144 -5.71 -2.59 19.49
C ASN A 144 -7.14 -2.65 20.06
N ALA A 145 -7.31 -3.12 21.30
CA ALA A 145 -8.61 -3.19 21.96
C ALA A 145 -9.17 -1.79 22.27
N SER A 146 -8.34 -0.85 22.76
CA SER A 146 -8.78 0.51 23.07
C SER A 146 -9.13 1.28 21.79
N LEU A 147 -8.31 1.18 20.73
CA LEU A 147 -8.59 1.77 19.43
C LEU A 147 -9.87 1.17 18.79
N SER A 148 -10.02 -0.16 18.83
CA SER A 148 -11.24 -0.83 18.36
C SER A 148 -12.49 -0.31 19.08
N ARG A 149 -12.41 -0.10 20.39
CA ARG A 149 -13.54 0.44 21.17
C ARG A 149 -13.93 1.84 20.72
N LEU A 150 -12.97 2.70 20.40
CA LEU A 150 -13.24 4.03 19.85
C LEU A 150 -13.91 3.95 18.47
N MET A 151 -13.45 3.01 17.61
CA MET A 151 -13.98 2.82 16.25
C MET A 151 -15.36 2.19 16.24
N ILE A 152 -15.59 1.12 17.02
CA ILE A 152 -16.83 0.34 17.00
C ILE A 152 -17.84 0.87 18.03
N GLY A 153 -17.36 1.39 19.15
CA GLY A 153 -18.20 1.88 20.27
C GLY A 153 -18.67 0.79 21.22
N ALA A 154 -18.16 -0.42 21.06
CA ALA A 154 -18.40 -1.57 21.93
C ALA A 154 -17.08 -2.35 22.11
N GLU A 155 -17.01 -3.18 23.13
CA GLU A 155 -15.91 -4.11 23.27
C GLU A 155 -15.92 -5.11 22.12
N PRO A 156 -14.77 -5.30 21.42
CA PRO A 156 -14.70 -6.33 20.41
C PRO A 156 -14.96 -7.70 21.06
N PRO A 157 -15.73 -8.58 20.40
CA PRO A 157 -15.98 -9.91 20.92
C PRO A 157 -14.65 -10.67 21.12
N GLN A 158 -14.45 -11.21 22.30
CA GLN A 158 -13.32 -12.08 22.54
C GLN A 158 -13.53 -13.39 21.79
N LEU A 159 -12.73 -13.60 20.74
CA LEU A 159 -12.69 -14.88 20.06
C LEU A 159 -12.05 -15.91 21.01
N GLN A 160 -12.88 -16.81 21.55
CA GLN A 160 -12.35 -17.99 22.23
C GLN A 160 -11.81 -18.95 21.18
N HIS A 161 -10.51 -19.15 21.18
CA HIS A 161 -9.89 -20.18 20.37
C HIS A 161 -10.33 -21.55 20.88
N ILE A 162 -11.32 -22.15 20.29
CA ILE A 162 -11.65 -23.55 20.52
C ILE A 162 -10.54 -24.35 19.81
N GLN A 163 -9.71 -25.04 20.59
CA GLN A 163 -8.76 -25.99 20.01
C GLN A 163 -9.51 -27.11 19.32
N ALA A 164 -9.68 -26.98 18.01
CA ALA A 164 -10.20 -28.08 17.20
C ALA A 164 -9.14 -29.17 17.14
N LYS A 165 -9.53 -30.43 17.41
CA LYS A 165 -8.68 -31.58 17.07
C LYS A 165 -8.53 -31.60 15.56
N LEU A 166 -7.28 -31.51 15.10
CA LEU A 166 -6.95 -31.68 13.68
C LEU A 166 -7.40 -33.08 13.27
N GLY A 167 -8.21 -33.17 12.20
CA GLY A 167 -8.60 -34.43 11.57
C GLY A 167 -7.48 -34.97 10.66
N ALA A 168 -7.82 -36.00 9.88
CA ALA A 168 -6.92 -36.51 8.85
C ALA A 168 -6.73 -35.45 7.75
N THR A 169 -5.55 -35.46 7.11
CA THR A 169 -5.26 -34.61 5.95
C THR A 169 -6.28 -34.89 4.84
N VAL A 170 -7.00 -33.86 4.42
CA VAL A 170 -8.06 -33.94 3.38
C VAL A 170 -7.50 -33.56 2.01
N LEU A 171 -6.53 -32.65 1.99
CA LEU A 171 -5.84 -32.20 0.79
C LEU A 171 -4.38 -31.99 1.12
N GLU A 172 -3.51 -32.53 0.29
CA GLU A 172 -2.06 -32.31 0.31
C GLU A 172 -1.60 -31.98 -1.09
N VAL A 173 -0.91 -30.87 -1.26
CA VAL A 173 -0.33 -30.45 -2.54
C VAL A 173 1.19 -30.59 -2.45
N LYS A 174 1.79 -31.29 -3.42
CA LYS A 174 3.24 -31.49 -3.51
C LYS A 174 3.74 -31.21 -4.92
N GLY A 175 4.80 -30.43 -5.03
CA GLY A 175 5.50 -30.21 -6.28
C GLY A 175 4.69 -29.50 -7.37
N LEU A 176 3.67 -28.71 -6.99
CA LEU A 176 2.85 -27.98 -7.96
C LEU A 176 3.71 -26.93 -8.66
N SER A 177 3.86 -27.06 -9.97
CA SER A 177 4.56 -26.08 -10.80
C SER A 177 3.65 -25.63 -11.93
N VAL A 178 3.47 -24.32 -12.08
CA VAL A 178 2.64 -23.70 -13.11
C VAL A 178 3.49 -22.65 -13.85
N PRO A 179 3.78 -22.88 -15.15
CA PRO A 179 4.52 -21.88 -15.92
C PRO A 179 3.67 -20.63 -16.14
N LYS A 180 4.33 -19.48 -16.24
CA LYS A 180 3.66 -18.23 -16.61
C LYS A 180 3.03 -18.35 -18.00
N GLN A 181 1.83 -17.78 -18.17
CA GLN A 181 1.09 -17.80 -19.44
C GLN A 181 1.36 -16.58 -20.32
N ASP A 182 1.96 -15.52 -19.73
CA ASP A 182 2.28 -14.26 -20.41
C ASP A 182 3.71 -13.79 -20.03
N PRO A 183 4.33 -12.87 -20.77
CA PRO A 183 5.70 -12.41 -20.52
C PRO A 183 5.92 -11.81 -19.12
N PHE A 184 4.87 -11.27 -18.52
CA PHE A 184 4.91 -10.57 -17.21
C PHE A 184 4.35 -11.40 -16.06
N GLY A 185 3.79 -12.57 -16.36
CA GLY A 185 3.21 -13.50 -15.38
C GLY A 185 4.26 -14.10 -14.44
N THR A 186 3.78 -14.66 -13.33
CA THR A 186 4.60 -15.34 -12.34
C THR A 186 4.61 -16.85 -12.60
N THR A 187 5.79 -17.45 -12.65
CA THR A 187 5.94 -18.90 -12.62
C THR A 187 5.88 -19.38 -11.18
N LEU A 188 5.03 -20.35 -10.90
CA LEU A 188 5.04 -21.09 -9.65
C LEU A 188 5.93 -22.30 -9.79
N THR A 189 6.80 -22.56 -8.83
CA THR A 189 7.73 -23.70 -8.87
C THR A 189 7.74 -24.41 -7.53
N ASP A 190 7.48 -25.70 -7.55
CA ASP A 190 7.58 -26.60 -6.40
C ASP A 190 6.77 -26.11 -5.18
N ILE A 191 5.52 -25.72 -5.41
CA ILE A 191 4.60 -25.29 -4.35
C ILE A 191 4.05 -26.51 -3.63
N GLY A 192 4.11 -26.50 -2.30
CA GLY A 192 3.53 -27.53 -1.44
C GLY A 192 2.78 -26.93 -0.24
N PHE A 193 1.66 -27.51 0.13
CA PHE A 193 0.89 -27.18 1.34
C PHE A 193 -0.05 -28.32 1.73
#